data_10ac787263650ebcb33f57ece1983e6d
#
_entry.id   10ac787263650ebcb33f57ece1983e6d
#
_cell.length_a   1.000
_cell.length_b   1.000
_cell.length_c   1.000
_cell.angle_alpha   90.00
_cell.angle_beta   90.00
_cell.angle_gamma   90.00
#
_symmetry.space_group_name_H-M   'P 1'
#
loop_
_entity.id
_entity.type
_entity.pdbx_description
1 polymer ?
#
loop_
_entity_poly.entity_id
_entity_poly.type
_entity_poly.pdbx_seq_one_letter_code
_entity_poly.pdbx_strand_id
1 'polypeptide(L)'
;MEREEQGRREQERMMMKRLYEASLSGSLTSLIELIEEDHLILDRVMIITYFNETPLHIAAMLGHVEFAREILRRKPELATELDSESSSPLHLASAKGNLEMVKELLGINPDVCCLTDHDGRTPLHLAVIKGRIDVMKELIQARPKVIHVRVFDRGESILHLCVKYNRLESLKLILESATDQELELLNSKDDEGNTALHLAAAKKQTKGIELLLAKNGVEVNALNESGLTALDILAQSPRDMKDMDIGESLRALGALRARDIGGATITRPNTLTMAHTSKESPHDKYDWLERKKNSLMVVSTVIATMSFQAVLSPPRGLWQDDNNNHKAGTSILADDQ
;
A
#
# COMPACT_ATOMS: atom_id res chain seq x y z
N MET A 1 -29.36 28.70 20.59
CA MET A 1 -29.11 27.26 20.43
C MET A 1 -28.63 26.91 19.01
N GLU A 2 -29.47 27.01 17.93
CA GLU A 2 -29.05 26.64 16.56
C GLU A 2 -27.85 27.44 16.02
N ARG A 3 -27.82 28.76 16.27
CA ARG A 3 -26.72 29.65 15.84
C ARG A 3 -25.41 29.35 16.58
N GLU A 4 -25.46 29.04 17.87
CA GLU A 4 -24.30 28.68 18.68
C GLU A 4 -23.74 27.32 18.28
N GLU A 5 -24.62 26.36 17.96
CA GLU A 5 -24.24 25.05 17.48
C GLU A 5 -23.61 25.12 16.08
N GLN A 6 -24.15 25.98 15.21
CA GLN A 6 -23.55 26.22 13.88
C GLN A 6 -22.19 26.89 13.99
N GLY A 7 -22.00 27.86 14.87
CA GLY A 7 -20.72 28.51 15.13
C GLY A 7 -19.66 27.52 15.66
N ARG A 8 -20.06 26.64 16.58
CA ARG A 8 -19.16 25.59 17.11
C ARG A 8 -18.72 24.60 16.03
N ARG A 9 -19.64 24.14 15.18
CA ARG A 9 -19.30 23.22 14.06
C ARG A 9 -18.35 23.88 13.04
N GLU A 10 -18.51 25.16 12.80
CA GLU A 10 -17.66 25.94 11.91
C GLU A 10 -16.24 26.11 12.49
N GLN A 11 -16.16 26.38 13.78
CA GLN A 11 -14.88 26.44 14.50
C GLN A 11 -14.15 25.09 14.49
N GLU A 12 -14.85 23.98 14.78
CA GLU A 12 -14.31 22.62 14.71
C GLU A 12 -13.78 22.31 13.31
N ARG A 13 -14.53 22.66 12.26
CA ARG A 13 -14.12 22.49 10.87
C ARG A 13 -12.86 23.27 10.53
N MET A 14 -12.75 24.51 11.01
CA MET A 14 -11.56 25.35 10.82
C MET A 14 -10.33 24.76 11.52
N MET A 15 -10.49 24.28 12.74
CA MET A 15 -9.41 23.61 13.48
C MET A 15 -8.92 22.34 12.77
N MET A 16 -9.85 21.49 12.31
CA MET A 16 -9.51 20.31 11.54
C MET A 16 -8.77 20.66 10.25
N LYS A 17 -9.19 21.68 9.53
CA LYS A 17 -8.51 22.17 8.34
C LYS A 17 -7.07 22.56 8.64
N ARG A 18 -6.83 23.36 9.70
CA ARG A 18 -5.49 23.75 10.12
C ARG A 18 -4.62 22.53 10.48
N LEU A 19 -5.21 21.52 11.12
CA LEU A 19 -4.49 20.28 11.45
C LEU A 19 -4.06 19.52 10.18
N TYR A 20 -4.92 19.45 9.18
CA TYR A 20 -4.57 18.84 7.89
C TYR A 20 -3.53 19.65 7.11
N GLU A 21 -3.60 20.97 7.11
CA GLU A 21 -2.56 21.86 6.55
C GLU A 21 -1.21 21.65 7.27
N ALA A 22 -1.22 21.54 8.60
CA ALA A 22 -0.02 21.22 9.39
C ALA A 22 0.53 19.84 9.02
N SER A 23 -0.32 18.82 8.79
CA SER A 23 0.12 17.49 8.38
C SER A 23 0.73 17.46 6.98
N LEU A 24 0.18 18.26 6.05
CA LEU A 24 0.71 18.39 4.68
C LEU A 24 2.08 19.08 4.67
N SER A 25 2.26 20.09 5.48
CA SER A 25 3.53 20.84 5.59
C SER A 25 4.55 20.17 6.52
N GLY A 26 4.12 19.22 7.37
CA GLY A 26 4.94 18.63 8.42
C GLY A 26 5.31 19.60 9.53
N SER A 27 4.51 20.68 9.71
CA SER A 27 4.79 21.74 10.69
C SER A 27 4.52 21.28 12.12
N LEU A 28 5.58 20.89 12.82
CA LEU A 28 5.51 20.50 14.23
C LEU A 28 5.03 21.65 15.13
N THR A 29 5.45 22.87 14.83
CA THR A 29 5.04 24.07 15.58
C THR A 29 3.53 24.25 15.50
N SER A 30 2.96 24.21 14.28
CA SER A 30 1.51 24.34 14.09
C SER A 30 0.73 23.21 14.75
N LEU A 31 1.27 21.98 14.77
CA LEU A 31 0.66 20.86 15.49
C LEU A 31 0.60 21.13 16.99
N ILE A 32 1.69 21.58 17.59
CA ILE A 32 1.78 21.87 19.04
C ILE A 32 0.78 22.99 19.40
N GLU A 33 0.78 24.09 18.66
CA GLU A 33 -0.15 25.20 18.85
C GLU A 33 -1.61 24.73 18.81
N LEU A 34 -1.97 23.92 17.81
CA LEU A 34 -3.32 23.37 17.66
C LEU A 34 -3.74 22.46 18.83
N ILE A 35 -2.80 21.67 19.35
CA ILE A 35 -3.06 20.81 20.51
C ILE A 35 -3.18 21.64 21.80
N GLU A 36 -2.47 22.75 21.91
CA GLU A 36 -2.61 23.70 23.03
C GLU A 36 -3.92 24.46 22.98
N GLU A 37 -4.41 24.83 21.76
CA GLU A 37 -5.73 25.44 21.56
C GLU A 37 -6.87 24.46 21.87
N ASP A 38 -6.72 23.19 21.49
CA ASP A 38 -7.72 22.12 21.70
C ASP A 38 -7.05 20.78 21.99
N HIS A 39 -6.97 20.40 23.26
CA HIS A 39 -6.35 19.16 23.71
C HIS A 39 -7.02 17.89 23.16
N LEU A 40 -8.30 17.98 22.71
CA LEU A 40 -9.08 16.88 22.17
C LEU A 40 -9.05 16.82 20.63
N ILE A 41 -8.26 17.65 19.98
CA ILE A 41 -8.24 17.75 18.51
C ILE A 41 -7.90 16.39 17.85
N LEU A 42 -6.96 15.64 18.43
CA LEU A 42 -6.58 14.31 17.93
C LEU A 42 -7.64 13.24 18.18
N ASP A 43 -8.46 13.36 19.24
CA ASP A 43 -9.59 12.47 19.48
C ASP A 43 -10.71 12.70 18.47
N ARG A 44 -10.92 13.94 18.07
CA ARG A 44 -11.93 14.30 17.07
C ARG A 44 -11.58 13.80 15.67
N VAL A 45 -10.30 13.63 15.35
CA VAL A 45 -9.87 13.03 14.06
C VAL A 45 -10.53 11.68 13.82
N MET A 46 -10.70 10.86 14.86
CA MET A 46 -11.33 9.53 14.79
C MET A 46 -12.85 9.59 14.62
N ILE A 47 -13.48 10.69 15.00
CA ILE A 47 -14.95 10.85 14.99
C ILE A 47 -15.41 11.60 13.74
N ILE A 48 -14.59 12.53 13.26
CA ILE A 48 -14.96 13.46 12.19
C ILE A 48 -14.45 12.92 10.85
N THR A 49 -15.34 12.38 10.05
CA THR A 49 -15.09 11.78 8.74
C THR A 49 -15.06 12.80 7.59
N TYR A 50 -14.60 14.03 7.81
CA TYR A 50 -14.48 15.01 6.73
C TYR A 50 -13.38 14.68 5.72
N PHE A 51 -12.39 13.90 6.15
CA PHE A 51 -11.23 13.50 5.33
C PHE A 51 -11.11 11.97 5.35
N ASN A 52 -10.72 11.42 4.22
CA ASN A 52 -10.55 9.97 4.07
C ASN A 52 -9.32 9.43 4.79
N GLU A 53 -8.42 10.30 5.22
CA GLU A 53 -7.12 9.98 5.79
C GLU A 53 -6.91 10.76 7.08
N THR A 54 -6.29 10.15 8.08
CA THR A 54 -5.91 10.89 9.29
C THR A 54 -4.65 11.73 9.07
N PRO A 55 -4.36 12.75 9.89
CA PRO A 55 -3.10 13.49 9.83
C PRO A 55 -1.85 12.60 9.88
N LEU A 56 -1.94 11.45 10.58
CA LEU A 56 -0.84 10.48 10.64
C LEU A 56 -0.65 9.74 9.30
N HIS A 57 -1.72 9.44 8.56
CA HIS A 57 -1.62 8.89 7.21
C HIS A 57 -0.87 9.85 6.28
N ILE A 58 -1.24 11.13 6.31
CA ILE A 58 -0.60 12.17 5.51
C ILE A 58 0.88 12.29 5.88
N ALA A 59 1.20 12.38 7.17
CA ALA A 59 2.57 12.44 7.65
C ALA A 59 3.38 11.21 7.23
N ALA A 60 2.79 10.00 7.29
CA ALA A 60 3.43 8.75 6.88
C ALA A 60 3.70 8.71 5.37
N MET A 61 2.77 9.20 4.55
CA MET A 61 2.93 9.28 3.11
C MET A 61 4.00 10.29 2.69
N LEU A 62 4.03 11.47 3.34
CA LEU A 62 4.96 12.54 3.00
C LEU A 62 6.31 12.40 3.68
N GLY A 63 6.42 11.57 4.73
CA GLY A 63 7.65 11.31 5.46
C GLY A 63 7.96 12.31 6.56
N HIS A 64 6.95 12.96 7.12
CA HIS A 64 7.08 13.93 8.21
C HIS A 64 7.25 13.23 9.56
N VAL A 65 8.43 12.67 9.81
CA VAL A 65 8.71 11.78 10.96
C VAL A 65 8.50 12.50 12.30
N GLU A 66 9.01 13.70 12.47
CA GLU A 66 8.88 14.43 13.73
C GLU A 66 7.41 14.78 14.06
N PHE A 67 6.66 15.16 13.02
CA PHE A 67 5.22 15.40 13.13
C PHE A 67 4.48 14.11 13.56
N ALA A 68 4.78 13.00 12.92
CA ALA A 68 4.19 11.70 13.24
C ALA A 68 4.55 11.24 14.67
N ARG A 69 5.81 11.41 15.08
CA ARG A 69 6.29 11.07 16.42
C ARG A 69 5.51 11.83 17.49
N GLU A 70 5.26 13.12 17.31
CA GLU A 70 4.49 13.91 18.26
C GLU A 70 3.02 13.45 18.33
N ILE A 71 2.40 13.11 17.19
CA ILE A 71 1.06 12.52 17.17
C ILE A 71 1.05 11.18 17.91
N LEU A 72 1.98 10.28 17.60
CA LEU A 72 2.05 8.93 18.19
C LEU A 72 2.33 8.98 19.70
N ARG A 73 3.09 9.96 20.17
CA ARG A 73 3.33 10.18 21.59
C ARG A 73 2.05 10.53 22.36
N ARG A 74 1.13 11.27 21.73
CA ARG A 74 -0.13 11.74 22.35
C ARG A 74 -1.28 10.79 22.10
N LYS A 75 -1.34 10.21 20.89
CA LYS A 75 -2.44 9.36 20.44
C LYS A 75 -1.90 8.15 19.68
N PRO A 76 -1.31 7.14 20.38
CA PRO A 76 -0.72 5.97 19.74
C PRO A 76 -1.73 5.12 18.96
N GLU A 77 -3.02 5.18 19.31
CA GLU A 77 -4.09 4.45 18.64
C GLU A 77 -4.21 4.82 17.17
N LEU A 78 -3.83 6.04 16.78
CA LEU A 78 -3.84 6.47 15.37
C LEU A 78 -2.93 5.63 14.46
N ALA A 79 -1.94 4.90 15.03
CA ALA A 79 -1.10 3.97 14.27
C ALA A 79 -1.89 2.80 13.64
N THR A 80 -3.02 2.42 14.22
CA THR A 80 -3.87 1.32 13.76
C THR A 80 -5.08 1.76 12.96
N GLU A 81 -5.34 3.06 12.91
CA GLU A 81 -6.45 3.60 12.13
C GLU A 81 -6.27 3.29 10.64
N LEU A 82 -7.39 3.05 9.99
CA LEU A 82 -7.45 2.76 8.56
C LEU A 82 -8.08 3.92 7.81
N ASP A 83 -7.54 4.21 6.64
CA ASP A 83 -8.13 5.18 5.73
C ASP A 83 -9.28 4.58 4.90
N SER A 84 -9.83 5.33 3.95
CA SER A 84 -10.92 4.88 3.07
C SER A 84 -10.57 3.66 2.19
N GLU A 85 -9.29 3.37 2.01
CA GLU A 85 -8.78 2.21 1.26
C GLU A 85 -8.36 1.07 2.21
N SER A 86 -8.78 1.14 3.47
CA SER A 86 -8.35 0.23 4.54
C SER A 86 -6.83 0.18 4.74
N SER A 87 -6.09 1.20 4.31
CA SER A 87 -4.65 1.28 4.50
C SER A 87 -4.34 1.94 5.84
N SER A 88 -3.42 1.38 6.62
CA SER A 88 -2.87 2.02 7.81
C SER A 88 -1.73 2.98 7.45
N PRO A 89 -1.31 3.89 8.35
CA PRO A 89 -0.12 4.73 8.14
C PRO A 89 1.13 3.92 7.77
N LEU A 90 1.26 2.69 8.30
CA LEU A 90 2.38 1.79 8.00
C LEU A 90 2.36 1.29 6.55
N HIS A 91 1.18 1.08 5.95
CA HIS A 91 1.06 0.76 4.52
C HIS A 91 1.67 1.88 3.67
N LEU A 92 1.31 3.13 3.96
CA LEU A 92 1.78 4.31 3.23
C LEU A 92 3.29 4.52 3.39
N ALA A 93 3.80 4.44 4.63
CA ALA A 93 5.22 4.55 4.94
C ALA A 93 6.04 3.46 4.23
N SER A 94 5.53 2.21 4.20
CA SER A 94 6.19 1.06 3.58
C SER A 94 6.24 1.19 2.06
N ALA A 95 5.16 1.60 1.42
CA ALA A 95 5.13 1.85 -0.01
C ALA A 95 6.07 2.99 -0.41
N LYS A 96 6.14 4.04 0.39
CA LYS A 96 7.04 5.18 0.18
C LYS A 96 8.50 4.79 0.37
N GLY A 97 8.78 3.88 1.31
CA GLY A 97 10.13 3.43 1.66
C GLY A 97 10.77 4.31 2.75
N ASN A 98 9.96 4.98 3.57
CA ASN A 98 10.46 5.78 4.67
C ASN A 98 10.76 4.89 5.89
N LEU A 99 12.01 4.45 6.00
CA LEU A 99 12.46 3.52 7.04
C LEU A 99 12.27 4.08 8.46
N GLU A 100 12.57 5.36 8.68
CA GLU A 100 12.43 5.98 10.00
C GLU A 100 10.96 6.01 10.44
N MET A 101 10.05 6.39 9.55
CA MET A 101 8.61 6.35 9.81
C MET A 101 8.12 4.93 10.12
N VAL A 102 8.62 3.94 9.38
CA VAL A 102 8.30 2.53 9.62
C VAL A 102 8.74 2.11 11.02
N LYS A 103 9.95 2.47 11.45
CA LYS A 103 10.45 2.17 12.80
C LYS A 103 9.62 2.83 13.90
N GLU A 104 9.24 4.07 13.74
CA GLU A 104 8.37 4.77 14.70
C GLU A 104 7.03 4.06 14.85
N LEU A 105 6.38 3.71 13.73
CA LEU A 105 5.08 3.03 13.75
C LEU A 105 5.16 1.62 14.35
N LEU A 106 6.19 0.83 14.00
CA LEU A 106 6.42 -0.50 14.54
C LEU A 106 6.80 -0.45 16.04
N GLY A 107 7.48 0.61 16.47
CA GLY A 107 7.81 0.84 17.88
C GLY A 107 6.58 1.02 18.77
N ILE A 108 5.49 1.55 18.21
CA ILE A 108 4.21 1.67 18.93
C ILE A 108 3.47 0.34 18.98
N ASN A 109 3.30 -0.30 17.83
CA ASN A 109 2.59 -1.57 17.74
C ASN A 109 3.12 -2.42 16.57
N PRO A 110 3.92 -3.48 16.84
CA PRO A 110 4.43 -4.37 15.79
C PRO A 110 3.34 -5.11 15.01
N ASP A 111 2.16 -5.31 15.59
CA ASP A 111 1.08 -6.06 14.94
C ASP A 111 0.44 -5.30 13.76
N VAL A 112 0.66 -3.99 13.67
CA VAL A 112 0.21 -3.17 12.53
C VAL A 112 0.78 -3.68 11.20
N CYS A 113 1.93 -4.36 11.19
CA CYS A 113 2.51 -4.94 9.97
C CYS A 113 1.68 -6.10 9.38
N CYS A 114 0.74 -6.66 10.16
CA CYS A 114 -0.16 -7.74 9.72
C CYS A 114 -1.53 -7.24 9.24
N LEU A 115 -1.82 -5.94 9.38
CA LEU A 115 -3.04 -5.35 8.84
C LEU A 115 -3.02 -5.45 7.31
N THR A 116 -4.20 -5.61 6.74
CA THR A 116 -4.37 -5.68 5.27
C THR A 116 -5.19 -4.51 4.77
N ASP A 117 -4.81 -4.00 3.60
CA ASP A 117 -5.59 -3.01 2.88
C ASP A 117 -6.82 -3.65 2.18
N HIS A 118 -7.56 -2.86 1.43
CA HIS A 118 -8.74 -3.31 0.68
C HIS A 118 -8.45 -4.48 -0.29
N ASP A 119 -7.24 -4.52 -0.86
CA ASP A 119 -6.81 -5.59 -1.76
C ASP A 119 -6.23 -6.82 -1.02
N GLY A 120 -6.25 -6.81 0.31
CA GLY A 120 -5.66 -7.86 1.16
C GLY A 120 -4.14 -7.79 1.24
N ARG A 121 -3.53 -6.64 0.92
CA ARG A 121 -2.09 -6.46 0.96
C ARG A 121 -1.65 -5.96 2.32
N THR A 122 -0.59 -6.53 2.85
CA THR A 122 0.08 -6.01 4.05
C THR A 122 1.09 -4.92 3.68
N PRO A 123 1.62 -4.14 4.66
CA PRO A 123 2.74 -3.22 4.43
C PRO A 123 3.94 -3.87 3.73
N LEU A 124 4.23 -5.16 4.05
CA LEU A 124 5.31 -5.91 3.40
C LEU A 124 5.04 -6.13 1.91
N HIS A 125 3.81 -6.46 1.53
CA HIS A 125 3.44 -6.60 0.11
C HIS A 125 3.69 -5.30 -0.66
N LEU A 126 3.33 -4.15 -0.09
CA LEU A 126 3.58 -2.85 -0.71
C LEU A 126 5.07 -2.53 -0.80
N ALA A 127 5.85 -2.86 0.24
CA ALA A 127 7.31 -2.72 0.21
C ALA A 127 7.94 -3.57 -0.91
N VAL A 128 7.47 -4.81 -1.11
CA VAL A 128 7.90 -5.69 -2.22
C VAL A 128 7.54 -5.08 -3.58
N ILE A 129 6.28 -4.70 -3.77
CA ILE A 129 5.82 -4.10 -5.04
C ILE A 129 6.67 -2.88 -5.41
N LYS A 130 7.04 -2.06 -4.44
CA LYS A 130 7.85 -0.85 -4.64
C LYS A 130 9.37 -1.12 -4.55
N GLY A 131 9.81 -2.32 -4.16
CA GLY A 131 11.22 -2.70 -4.05
C GLY A 131 11.95 -2.01 -2.89
N ARG A 132 11.29 -1.83 -1.74
CA ARG A 132 11.82 -1.12 -0.56
C ARG A 132 12.55 -2.07 0.38
N ILE A 133 13.76 -2.48 0.03
CA ILE A 133 14.51 -3.55 0.69
C ILE A 133 14.72 -3.31 2.19
N ASP A 134 15.12 -2.10 2.59
CA ASP A 134 15.39 -1.81 4.01
C ASP A 134 14.11 -1.85 4.85
N VAL A 135 13.00 -1.37 4.29
CA VAL A 135 11.67 -1.49 4.92
C VAL A 135 11.26 -2.95 5.03
N MET A 136 11.50 -3.77 3.99
CA MET A 136 11.20 -5.21 4.04
C MET A 136 11.94 -5.90 5.18
N LYS A 137 13.24 -5.62 5.36
CA LYS A 137 14.05 -6.17 6.47
C LYS A 137 13.44 -5.83 7.82
N GLU A 138 13.07 -4.57 8.02
CA GLU A 138 12.48 -4.10 9.28
C GLU A 138 11.13 -4.80 9.56
N LEU A 139 10.25 -4.89 8.56
CA LEU A 139 8.95 -5.56 8.70
C LEU A 139 9.08 -7.05 8.99
N ILE A 140 10.00 -7.76 8.32
CA ILE A 140 10.26 -9.19 8.54
C ILE A 140 10.85 -9.40 9.94
N GLN A 141 11.76 -8.52 10.37
CA GLN A 141 12.35 -8.59 11.70
C GLN A 141 11.30 -8.38 12.80
N ALA A 142 10.38 -7.42 12.60
CA ALA A 142 9.30 -7.14 13.56
C ALA A 142 8.33 -8.32 13.68
N ARG A 143 7.94 -8.92 12.56
CA ARG A 143 6.99 -10.07 12.53
C ARG A 143 7.35 -11.03 11.37
N PRO A 144 8.19 -12.06 11.60
CA PRO A 144 8.60 -12.98 10.54
C PRO A 144 7.43 -13.67 9.82
N LYS A 145 6.34 -13.94 10.55
CA LYS A 145 5.16 -14.59 9.97
C LYS A 145 4.44 -13.77 8.88
N VAL A 146 4.75 -12.48 8.73
CA VAL A 146 4.12 -11.62 7.72
C VAL A 146 4.43 -12.07 6.28
N ILE A 147 5.49 -12.84 6.05
CA ILE A 147 5.84 -13.40 4.74
C ILE A 147 4.86 -14.45 4.23
N HIS A 148 4.05 -15.05 5.14
CA HIS A 148 3.06 -16.09 4.79
C HIS A 148 1.68 -15.52 4.45
N VAL A 149 1.44 -14.24 4.66
CA VAL A 149 0.17 -13.61 4.30
C VAL A 149 0.02 -13.60 2.78
N ARG A 150 -1.17 -13.97 2.30
CA ARG A 150 -1.51 -14.02 0.87
C ARG A 150 -2.42 -12.85 0.51
N VAL A 151 -2.28 -12.33 -0.69
CA VAL A 151 -3.17 -11.28 -1.24
C VAL A 151 -4.54 -11.89 -1.55
N PHE A 152 -5.64 -11.21 -1.20
CA PHE A 152 -6.99 -11.78 -1.35
C PHE A 152 -7.43 -11.94 -2.80
N ASP A 153 -7.08 -11.00 -3.67
CA ASP A 153 -7.60 -10.91 -5.03
C ASP A 153 -7.28 -12.15 -5.90
N ARG A 154 -6.07 -12.72 -5.75
CA ARG A 154 -5.60 -13.85 -6.57
C ARG A 154 -4.89 -14.94 -5.78
N GLY A 155 -4.98 -14.93 -4.48
CA GLY A 155 -4.25 -15.86 -3.64
C GLY A 155 -2.72 -15.78 -3.78
N GLU A 156 -2.18 -14.69 -4.34
CA GLU A 156 -0.75 -14.51 -4.61
C GLU A 156 0.05 -14.47 -3.30
N SER A 157 1.10 -15.28 -3.20
CA SER A 157 2.08 -15.17 -2.12
C SER A 157 3.09 -14.05 -2.39
N ILE A 158 3.87 -13.71 -1.38
CA ILE A 158 4.92 -12.71 -1.52
C ILE A 158 5.95 -13.05 -2.60
N LEU A 159 6.23 -14.35 -2.85
CA LEU A 159 7.11 -14.79 -3.92
C LEU A 159 6.50 -14.52 -5.30
N HIS A 160 5.18 -14.70 -5.46
CA HIS A 160 4.47 -14.34 -6.69
C HIS A 160 4.62 -12.84 -6.97
N LEU A 161 4.48 -12.00 -5.95
CA LEU A 161 4.64 -10.55 -6.11
C LEU A 161 6.08 -10.17 -6.48
N CYS A 162 7.11 -10.80 -5.88
CA CYS A 162 8.49 -10.56 -6.26
C CYS A 162 8.72 -10.83 -7.75
N VAL A 163 8.20 -11.96 -8.26
CA VAL A 163 8.29 -12.33 -9.67
C VAL A 163 7.43 -11.43 -10.54
N LYS A 164 6.18 -11.18 -10.14
CA LYS A 164 5.22 -10.35 -10.87
C LYS A 164 5.77 -8.95 -11.17
N TYR A 165 6.39 -8.34 -10.18
CA TYR A 165 6.96 -6.99 -10.27
C TYR A 165 8.46 -6.96 -10.57
N ASN A 166 9.06 -8.11 -10.92
CA ASN A 166 10.49 -8.28 -11.26
C ASN A 166 11.41 -7.69 -10.18
N ARG A 167 11.17 -8.04 -8.92
CA ARG A 167 11.91 -7.56 -7.75
C ARG A 167 12.93 -8.61 -7.29
N LEU A 168 14.04 -8.73 -8.01
CA LEU A 168 15.04 -9.78 -7.76
C LEU A 168 15.68 -9.68 -6.37
N GLU A 169 16.03 -8.47 -5.92
CA GLU A 169 16.60 -8.27 -4.57
C GLU A 169 15.58 -8.60 -3.48
N SER A 170 14.30 -8.26 -3.70
CA SER A 170 13.22 -8.65 -2.77
C SER A 170 13.06 -10.18 -2.75
N LEU A 171 13.08 -10.82 -3.91
CA LEU A 171 13.01 -12.28 -4.03
C LEU A 171 14.15 -12.94 -3.25
N LYS A 172 15.40 -12.47 -3.45
CA LYS A 172 16.56 -12.95 -2.74
C LYS A 172 16.42 -12.81 -1.23
N LEU A 173 16.01 -11.63 -0.76
CA LEU A 173 15.79 -11.36 0.67
C LEU A 173 14.76 -12.31 1.28
N ILE A 174 13.61 -12.51 0.62
CA ILE A 174 12.57 -13.44 1.12
C ILE A 174 13.08 -14.88 1.16
N LEU A 175 13.78 -15.33 0.09
CA LEU A 175 14.37 -16.68 0.05
C LEU A 175 15.46 -16.89 1.12
N GLU A 176 16.22 -15.86 1.45
CA GLU A 176 17.22 -15.91 2.53
C GLU A 176 16.57 -15.89 3.92
N SER A 177 15.45 -15.17 4.07
CA SER A 177 14.70 -15.08 5.32
C SER A 177 13.86 -16.33 5.61
N ALA A 178 13.49 -17.07 4.54
CA ALA A 178 12.74 -18.31 4.66
C ALA A 178 13.66 -19.43 5.18
N THR A 179 13.24 -20.07 6.27
CA THR A 179 13.92 -21.25 6.82
C THR A 179 13.72 -22.47 5.91
N ASP A 180 14.60 -23.49 6.03
CA ASP A 180 14.48 -24.71 5.23
C ASP A 180 13.20 -25.52 5.53
N GLN A 181 12.47 -25.16 6.58
CA GLN A 181 11.19 -25.77 6.96
C GLN A 181 9.98 -25.11 6.29
N GLU A 182 10.17 -23.95 5.62
CA GLU A 182 9.08 -23.18 5.00
C GLU A 182 8.82 -23.59 3.54
N LEU A 183 8.76 -24.90 3.29
CA LEU A 183 8.44 -25.46 1.97
C LEU A 183 7.08 -25.00 1.43
N GLU A 184 6.14 -24.72 2.34
CA GLU A 184 4.82 -24.23 2.00
C GLU A 184 4.88 -22.85 1.31
N LEU A 185 5.76 -21.96 1.77
CA LEU A 185 5.95 -20.66 1.13
C LEU A 185 6.55 -20.82 -0.27
N LEU A 186 7.58 -21.68 -0.42
CA LEU A 186 8.28 -21.87 -1.70
C LEU A 186 7.37 -22.44 -2.78
N ASN A 187 6.46 -23.34 -2.38
CA ASN A 187 5.56 -24.06 -3.28
C ASN A 187 4.11 -23.55 -3.22
N SER A 188 3.91 -22.38 -2.59
CA SER A 188 2.58 -21.77 -2.54
C SER A 188 2.03 -21.54 -3.94
N LYS A 189 0.74 -21.84 -4.10
CA LYS A 189 0.02 -21.71 -5.36
C LYS A 189 -0.93 -20.51 -5.28
N ASP A 190 -1.04 -19.76 -6.36
CA ASP A 190 -2.10 -18.77 -6.53
C ASP A 190 -3.45 -19.45 -6.84
N ASP A 191 -4.50 -18.67 -7.10
CA ASP A 191 -5.83 -19.19 -7.39
C ASP A 191 -5.94 -19.92 -8.73
N GLU A 192 -4.96 -19.80 -9.61
CA GLU A 192 -4.81 -20.57 -10.86
C GLU A 192 -3.92 -21.82 -10.66
N GLY A 193 -3.49 -22.08 -9.42
CA GLY A 193 -2.58 -23.18 -9.09
C GLY A 193 -1.15 -22.94 -9.50
N ASN A 194 -0.77 -21.74 -9.96
CA ASN A 194 0.59 -21.44 -10.34
C ASN A 194 1.45 -21.23 -9.10
N THR A 195 2.68 -21.72 -9.12
CA THR A 195 3.73 -21.35 -8.18
C THR A 195 4.52 -20.15 -8.71
N ALA A 196 5.34 -19.55 -7.85
CA ALA A 196 6.26 -18.49 -8.29
C ALA A 196 7.16 -18.93 -9.47
N LEU A 197 7.52 -20.23 -9.55
CA LEU A 197 8.30 -20.78 -10.67
C LEU A 197 7.51 -20.78 -11.99
N HIS A 198 6.21 -21.12 -11.97
CA HIS A 198 5.35 -21.03 -13.15
C HIS A 198 5.30 -19.59 -13.68
N LEU A 199 5.11 -18.62 -12.78
CA LEU A 199 5.07 -17.21 -13.13
C LEU A 199 6.41 -16.69 -13.66
N ALA A 200 7.53 -17.14 -13.05
CA ALA A 200 8.88 -16.78 -13.51
C ALA A 200 9.16 -17.34 -14.92
N ALA A 201 8.71 -18.57 -15.21
CA ALA A 201 8.82 -19.18 -16.53
C ALA A 201 7.95 -18.44 -17.55
N ALA A 202 6.69 -18.10 -17.23
CA ALA A 202 5.80 -17.31 -18.09
C ALA A 202 6.39 -15.94 -18.45
N LYS A 203 7.04 -15.29 -17.47
CA LYS A 203 7.69 -13.97 -17.64
C LYS A 203 9.13 -14.07 -18.15
N LYS A 204 9.65 -15.26 -18.39
CA LYS A 204 11.03 -15.52 -18.88
C LYS A 204 12.11 -14.83 -18.04
N GLN A 205 11.93 -14.84 -16.73
CA GLN A 205 12.86 -14.23 -15.77
C GLN A 205 13.98 -15.18 -15.40
N THR A 206 15.02 -15.29 -16.22
CA THR A 206 16.15 -16.21 -16.02
C THR A 206 16.73 -16.14 -14.61
N LYS A 207 17.08 -14.93 -14.14
CA LYS A 207 17.63 -14.72 -12.79
C LYS A 207 16.62 -15.07 -11.68
N GLY A 208 15.34 -14.80 -11.89
CA GLY A 208 14.29 -15.18 -10.94
C GLY A 208 14.16 -16.70 -10.82
N ILE A 209 14.23 -17.40 -11.95
CA ILE A 209 14.22 -18.88 -12.01
C ILE A 209 15.47 -19.45 -11.31
N GLU A 210 16.64 -18.92 -11.61
CA GLU A 210 17.90 -19.34 -10.97
C GLU A 210 17.84 -19.19 -9.44
N LEU A 211 17.34 -18.05 -8.94
CA LEU A 211 17.20 -17.81 -7.51
C LEU A 211 16.22 -18.78 -6.85
N LEU A 212 15.07 -19.05 -7.47
CA LEU A 212 14.09 -20.00 -6.97
C LEU A 212 14.68 -21.43 -6.95
N LEU A 213 15.32 -21.85 -8.03
CA LEU A 213 15.88 -23.18 -8.18
C LEU A 213 17.12 -23.42 -7.29
N ALA A 214 17.81 -22.35 -6.87
CA ALA A 214 18.92 -22.47 -5.92
C ALA A 214 18.45 -22.83 -4.50
N LYS A 215 17.15 -22.71 -4.20
CA LYS A 215 16.59 -23.07 -2.90
C LYS A 215 16.15 -24.53 -2.89
N ASN A 216 16.59 -25.27 -1.86
CA ASN A 216 16.19 -26.65 -1.68
C ASN A 216 14.69 -26.73 -1.38
N GLY A 217 14.01 -27.73 -1.95
CA GLY A 217 12.61 -28.01 -1.68
C GLY A 217 11.61 -27.33 -2.62
N VAL A 218 12.08 -26.61 -3.64
CA VAL A 218 11.19 -26.11 -4.71
C VAL A 218 10.69 -27.29 -5.54
N GLU A 219 9.36 -27.39 -5.66
CA GLU A 219 8.68 -28.40 -6.49
C GLU A 219 8.74 -28.02 -7.97
N VAL A 220 9.83 -28.40 -8.63
CA VAL A 220 10.09 -28.04 -10.04
C VAL A 220 9.00 -28.58 -10.98
N ASN A 221 8.40 -29.72 -10.61
CA ASN A 221 7.38 -30.43 -11.39
C ASN A 221 5.94 -30.21 -10.87
N ALA A 222 5.72 -29.16 -10.05
CA ALA A 222 4.38 -28.80 -9.64
C ALA A 222 3.48 -28.57 -10.86
N LEU A 223 2.22 -29.03 -10.78
CA LEU A 223 1.21 -28.78 -11.80
C LEU A 223 0.28 -27.64 -11.33
N ASN A 224 -0.02 -26.72 -12.22
CA ASN A 224 -1.06 -25.75 -12.02
C ASN A 224 -2.47 -26.34 -12.27
N GLU A 225 -3.55 -25.56 -12.12
CA GLU A 225 -4.92 -26.04 -12.38
C GLU A 225 -5.15 -26.46 -13.84
N SER A 226 -4.38 -25.91 -14.78
CA SER A 226 -4.41 -26.34 -16.19
C SER A 226 -3.62 -27.62 -16.46
N GLY A 227 -3.03 -28.25 -15.44
CA GLY A 227 -2.20 -29.44 -15.54
C GLY A 227 -0.87 -29.20 -16.26
N LEU A 228 -0.32 -27.98 -16.18
CA LEU A 228 0.93 -27.59 -16.81
C LEU A 228 2.03 -27.44 -15.77
N THR A 229 3.27 -27.82 -16.12
CA THR A 229 4.48 -27.50 -15.37
C THR A 229 5.05 -26.16 -15.83
N ALA A 230 5.99 -25.60 -15.05
CA ALA A 230 6.73 -24.39 -15.45
C ALA A 230 7.44 -24.58 -16.81
N LEU A 231 7.95 -25.79 -17.11
CA LEU A 231 8.55 -26.13 -18.39
C LEU A 231 7.54 -26.16 -19.56
N ASP A 232 6.29 -26.57 -19.31
CA ASP A 232 5.22 -26.51 -20.32
C ASP A 232 4.80 -25.08 -20.62
N ILE A 233 4.69 -24.23 -19.59
CA ILE A 233 4.39 -22.79 -19.75
C ILE A 233 5.45 -22.11 -20.59
N LEU A 234 6.74 -22.38 -20.31
CA LEU A 234 7.84 -21.86 -21.11
C LEU A 234 7.74 -22.29 -22.57
N ALA A 235 7.38 -23.57 -22.82
CA ALA A 235 7.27 -24.13 -24.17
C ALA A 235 6.08 -23.59 -24.97
N GLN A 236 5.03 -23.07 -24.30
CA GLN A 236 3.84 -22.47 -24.93
C GLN A 236 4.07 -20.98 -25.26
N SER A 237 5.03 -20.34 -24.64
CA SER A 237 5.38 -18.94 -24.92
C SER A 237 6.06 -18.81 -26.30
N PRO A 238 5.91 -17.65 -26.98
CA PRO A 238 6.64 -17.39 -28.24
C PRO A 238 8.14 -17.62 -28.02
N ARG A 239 8.77 -18.37 -28.90
CA ARG A 239 10.19 -18.76 -28.76
C ARG A 239 11.11 -17.56 -28.84
N ASP A 240 12.01 -17.44 -27.85
CA ASP A 240 13.11 -16.48 -27.79
C ASP A 240 14.42 -17.24 -27.49
N MET A 241 15.57 -16.65 -27.79
CA MET A 241 16.88 -17.26 -27.50
C MET A 241 17.06 -17.60 -26.02
N LYS A 242 16.49 -16.80 -25.12
CA LYS A 242 16.49 -17.04 -23.67
C LYS A 242 15.75 -18.31 -23.25
N ASP A 243 14.82 -18.80 -24.06
CA ASP A 243 14.01 -19.98 -23.74
C ASP A 243 14.87 -21.26 -23.70
N MET A 244 15.94 -21.29 -24.47
CA MET A 244 16.88 -22.42 -24.45
C MET A 244 17.64 -22.49 -23.13
N ASP A 245 18.18 -21.39 -22.68
CA ASP A 245 18.94 -21.29 -21.43
C ASP A 245 18.07 -21.62 -20.22
N ILE A 246 16.85 -21.05 -20.19
CA ILE A 246 15.86 -21.31 -19.13
C ILE A 246 15.43 -22.78 -19.16
N GLY A 247 15.13 -23.30 -20.35
CA GLY A 247 14.73 -24.70 -20.52
C GLY A 247 15.84 -25.69 -20.11
N GLU A 248 17.09 -25.38 -20.38
CA GLU A 248 18.24 -26.18 -19.93
C GLU A 248 18.41 -26.11 -18.40
N SER A 249 18.33 -24.94 -17.82
CA SER A 249 18.40 -24.75 -16.36
C SER A 249 17.30 -25.53 -15.63
N LEU A 250 16.07 -25.47 -16.12
CA LEU A 250 14.95 -26.24 -15.56
C LEU A 250 15.20 -27.76 -15.70
N ARG A 251 15.63 -28.25 -16.87
CA ARG A 251 15.90 -29.70 -17.10
C ARG A 251 17.06 -30.21 -16.28
N ALA A 252 18.12 -29.40 -16.10
CA ALA A 252 19.27 -29.77 -15.28
C ALA A 252 18.89 -30.10 -13.83
N LEU A 253 17.76 -29.49 -13.35
CA LEU A 253 17.20 -29.75 -12.04
C LEU A 253 16.02 -30.74 -12.05
N GLY A 254 15.86 -31.49 -13.13
CA GLY A 254 14.85 -32.55 -13.23
C GLY A 254 13.46 -32.07 -13.62
N ALA A 255 13.33 -30.88 -14.23
CA ALA A 255 12.02 -30.43 -14.73
C ALA A 255 11.56 -31.34 -15.89
N LEU A 256 10.34 -31.84 -15.74
CA LEU A 256 9.64 -32.66 -16.73
C LEU A 256 8.46 -31.88 -17.30
N ARG A 257 8.02 -32.27 -18.47
CA ARG A 257 6.73 -31.85 -18.97
C ARG A 257 5.63 -32.66 -18.31
N ALA A 258 4.43 -32.07 -18.16
CA ALA A 258 3.29 -32.75 -17.55
C ALA A 258 3.00 -34.12 -18.18
N ARG A 259 3.12 -34.24 -19.51
CA ARG A 259 2.97 -35.51 -20.24
C ARG A 259 3.97 -36.60 -19.86
N ASP A 260 5.13 -36.22 -19.34
CA ASP A 260 6.23 -37.10 -19.00
C ASP A 260 6.19 -37.52 -17.51
N ILE A 261 5.43 -36.79 -16.68
CA ILE A 261 5.25 -37.06 -15.23
C ILE A 261 4.29 -38.24 -15.02
N GLY A 262 3.32 -38.43 -15.91
CA GLY A 262 2.31 -39.48 -15.82
C GLY A 262 2.58 -40.60 -16.80
N GLY A 263 3.23 -41.69 -16.39
CA GLY A 263 3.27 -42.93 -17.13
C GLY A 263 1.89 -43.66 -17.26
N ALA A 264 0.76 -42.94 -17.16
CA ALA A 264 -0.58 -43.45 -17.35
C ALA A 264 -1.50 -42.39 -17.99
N THR A 265 -2.00 -42.73 -19.14
CA THR A 265 -3.07 -42.15 -19.95
C THR A 265 -3.96 -41.12 -19.23
N ILE A 266 -3.68 -39.84 -19.37
CA ILE A 266 -4.67 -38.80 -19.15
C ILE A 266 -5.27 -38.47 -20.53
N THR A 267 -6.44 -38.99 -20.80
CA THR A 267 -7.32 -38.54 -21.88
C THR A 267 -7.63 -37.07 -21.68
N ARG A 268 -7.08 -36.22 -22.55
CA ARG A 268 -7.39 -34.80 -22.62
C ARG A 268 -8.90 -34.58 -22.75
N PRO A 269 -9.53 -33.73 -21.94
CA PRO A 269 -10.74 -33.08 -22.38
C PRO A 269 -10.36 -32.06 -23.46
N ASN A 270 -10.84 -32.27 -24.69
CA ASN A 270 -10.82 -31.29 -25.75
C ASN A 270 -11.73 -30.11 -25.35
N THR A 271 -11.18 -29.12 -24.73
CA THR A 271 -11.76 -27.77 -24.67
C THR A 271 -10.65 -26.79 -24.93
N LEU A 272 -10.60 -26.32 -26.16
CA LEU A 272 -10.00 -25.08 -26.56
C LEU A 272 -10.72 -23.96 -25.80
N THR A 273 -10.34 -23.72 -24.55
CA THR A 273 -10.58 -22.46 -23.88
C THR A 273 -9.37 -21.61 -24.15
N MET A 274 -9.58 -20.62 -25.01
CA MET A 274 -8.66 -19.49 -25.20
C MET A 274 -8.15 -19.08 -23.83
N ALA A 275 -6.83 -19.20 -23.66
CA ALA A 275 -6.14 -18.49 -22.61
C ALA A 275 -6.54 -17.01 -22.73
N HIS A 276 -7.37 -16.54 -21.83
CA HIS A 276 -7.48 -15.13 -21.58
C HIS A 276 -6.11 -14.69 -21.08
N THR A 277 -5.25 -14.31 -22.00
CA THR A 277 -4.20 -13.35 -21.72
C THR A 277 -4.94 -12.12 -21.22
N SER A 278 -5.11 -12.01 -19.92
CA SER A 278 -5.42 -10.75 -19.30
C SER A 278 -4.31 -9.83 -19.75
N LYS A 279 -4.65 -8.95 -20.70
CA LYS A 279 -3.85 -7.79 -21.03
C LYS A 279 -3.74 -7.04 -19.71
N GLU A 280 -2.66 -7.29 -18.97
CA GLU A 280 -2.24 -6.39 -17.92
C GLU A 280 -2.02 -5.06 -18.61
N SER A 281 -2.95 -4.15 -18.42
CA SER A 281 -2.77 -2.77 -18.80
C SER A 281 -1.49 -2.29 -18.10
N PRO A 282 -0.59 -1.57 -18.78
CA PRO A 282 0.59 -0.97 -18.15
C PRO A 282 0.23 -0.01 -17.00
N HIS A 283 -1.05 0.24 -16.79
CA HIS A 283 -1.63 1.15 -15.83
C HIS A 283 -1.62 0.64 -14.38
N ASP A 284 -1.67 -0.67 -14.12
CA ASP A 284 -1.78 -1.21 -12.76
C ASP A 284 -0.51 -1.07 -11.91
N LYS A 285 0.63 -0.78 -12.53
CA LYS A 285 1.92 -0.71 -11.81
C LYS A 285 2.08 0.45 -10.85
N TYR A 286 1.33 1.54 -11.04
CA TYR A 286 1.50 2.78 -10.27
C TYR A 286 0.20 3.25 -9.62
N ASP A 287 -0.90 2.58 -9.89
CA ASP A 287 -2.24 3.08 -9.67
C ASP A 287 -2.58 3.32 -8.18
N TRP A 288 -2.10 2.46 -7.26
CA TRP A 288 -2.41 2.63 -5.84
C TRP A 288 -1.78 3.91 -5.24
N LEU A 289 -0.47 4.13 -5.44
CA LEU A 289 0.20 5.31 -4.88
C LEU A 289 -0.21 6.60 -5.64
N GLU A 290 -0.50 6.50 -6.94
CA GLU A 290 -1.05 7.61 -7.71
C GLU A 290 -2.47 7.94 -7.27
N ARG A 291 -3.32 6.96 -6.95
CA ARG A 291 -4.64 7.20 -6.34
C ARG A 291 -4.51 7.92 -5.02
N LYS A 292 -3.55 7.53 -4.15
CA LYS A 292 -3.29 8.21 -2.88
C LYS A 292 -2.76 9.63 -3.07
N LYS A 293 -1.85 9.82 -4.01
CA LYS A 293 -1.36 11.16 -4.38
C LYS A 293 -2.49 12.04 -4.92
N ASN A 294 -3.38 11.47 -5.73
CA ASN A 294 -4.57 12.16 -6.22
C ASN A 294 -5.56 12.47 -5.08
N SER A 295 -5.74 11.57 -4.10
CA SER A 295 -6.53 11.83 -2.90
C SER A 295 -5.99 13.02 -2.11
N LEU A 296 -4.67 13.09 -1.89
CA LEU A 296 -4.03 14.25 -1.25
C LEU A 296 -4.18 15.53 -2.08
N MET A 297 -4.14 15.41 -3.41
CA MET A 297 -4.36 16.56 -4.30
C MET A 297 -5.81 17.07 -4.18
N VAL A 298 -6.78 16.16 -4.03
CA VAL A 298 -8.18 16.52 -3.75
C VAL A 298 -8.30 17.20 -2.39
N VAL A 299 -7.67 16.67 -1.33
CA VAL A 299 -7.62 17.29 -0.01
C VAL A 299 -7.04 18.70 -0.09
N SER A 300 -5.90 18.86 -0.77
CA SER A 300 -5.27 20.17 -0.97
C SER A 300 -6.18 21.13 -1.74
N THR A 301 -6.91 20.63 -2.75
CA THR A 301 -7.85 21.42 -3.54
C THR A 301 -9.06 21.83 -2.71
N VAL A 302 -9.61 20.92 -1.89
CA VAL A 302 -10.72 21.22 -0.97
C VAL A 302 -10.28 22.28 0.04
N ILE A 303 -9.08 22.15 0.61
CA ILE A 303 -8.53 23.16 1.52
C ILE A 303 -8.39 24.52 0.82
N ALA A 304 -7.85 24.54 -0.41
CA ALA A 304 -7.69 25.76 -1.20
C ALA A 304 -9.04 26.40 -1.52
N THR A 305 -10.04 25.62 -1.95
CA THR A 305 -11.39 26.13 -2.26
C THR A 305 -12.09 26.67 -1.03
N MET A 306 -11.96 25.99 0.13
CA MET A 306 -12.50 26.49 1.40
C MET A 306 -11.85 27.82 1.81
N SER A 307 -10.52 27.94 1.61
CA SER A 307 -9.79 29.19 1.88
C SER A 307 -10.25 30.30 0.97
N PHE A 308 -10.45 30.01 -0.33
CA PHE A 308 -10.92 30.96 -1.31
C PHE A 308 -12.37 31.41 -1.05
N GLN A 309 -13.25 30.46 -0.67
CA GLN A 309 -14.62 30.78 -0.29
C GLN A 309 -14.70 31.63 0.97
N ALA A 310 -13.82 31.43 1.96
CA ALA A 310 -13.77 32.27 3.16
C ALA A 310 -13.37 33.74 2.83
N VAL A 311 -12.61 33.94 1.74
CA VAL A 311 -12.24 35.29 1.27
C VAL A 311 -13.37 35.93 0.44
N LEU A 312 -14.06 35.13 -0.41
CA LEU A 312 -15.15 35.65 -1.27
C LEU A 312 -16.49 35.74 -0.58
N SER A 313 -16.72 34.92 0.45
CA SER A 313 -17.96 34.91 1.24
C SER A 313 -17.56 34.83 2.72
N PRO A 314 -17.12 35.94 3.32
CA PRO A 314 -16.72 35.94 4.73
C PRO A 314 -17.93 35.55 5.59
N PRO A 315 -17.66 34.91 6.75
CA PRO A 315 -18.72 34.54 7.68
C PRO A 315 -19.62 35.76 8.02
N ARG A 316 -20.90 35.50 8.12
CA ARG A 316 -21.90 36.53 8.48
C ARG A 316 -21.45 37.22 9.76
N GLY A 317 -21.17 38.50 9.66
CA GLY A 317 -20.66 39.34 10.76
C GLY A 317 -19.61 40.35 10.32
N LEU A 318 -19.28 40.35 9.02
CA LEU A 318 -18.43 41.36 8.40
C LEU A 318 -19.22 42.10 7.33
N TRP A 319 -18.98 43.43 7.24
CA TRP A 319 -19.54 44.25 6.18
C TRP A 319 -18.89 43.83 4.81
N GLN A 320 -19.75 43.62 3.81
CA GLN A 320 -19.28 43.18 2.48
C GLN A 320 -18.95 44.35 1.56
N ASP A 321 -19.51 45.50 1.81
CA ASP A 321 -19.35 46.72 1.02
C ASP A 321 -18.92 47.91 1.86
N ASP A 322 -18.18 48.85 1.27
CA ASP A 322 -17.85 50.11 1.88
C ASP A 322 -19.08 51.04 1.89
N ASN A 323 -19.38 51.63 3.01
CA ASN A 323 -20.42 52.63 3.17
C ASN A 323 -19.90 53.77 4.06
N ASN A 324 -20.65 54.89 4.13
CA ASN A 324 -20.24 56.04 4.91
C ASN A 324 -20.00 55.80 6.40
N ASN A 325 -20.58 54.70 6.93
CA ASN A 325 -20.49 54.34 8.36
C ASN A 325 -19.58 53.13 8.65
N HIS A 326 -19.17 52.33 7.65
CA HIS A 326 -18.31 51.15 7.86
C HIS A 326 -17.50 50.81 6.61
N LYS A 327 -16.39 50.06 6.82
CA LYS A 327 -15.53 49.56 5.74
C LYS A 327 -15.73 48.07 5.55
N ALA A 328 -15.66 47.61 4.29
CA ALA A 328 -15.72 46.21 3.98
C ALA A 328 -14.59 45.44 4.77
N GLY A 329 -14.99 44.31 5.37
CA GLY A 329 -14.11 43.49 6.20
C GLY A 329 -14.10 43.90 7.71
N THR A 330 -14.84 44.93 8.13
CA THR A 330 -15.00 45.23 9.56
C THR A 330 -16.13 44.43 10.19
N SER A 331 -16.05 44.17 11.49
CA SER A 331 -17.07 43.41 12.22
C SER A 331 -18.35 44.21 12.40
N ILE A 332 -19.49 43.61 12.10
CA ILE A 332 -20.83 44.19 12.33
C ILE A 332 -21.06 44.50 13.82
N LEU A 333 -20.40 43.78 14.73
CA LEU A 333 -20.54 43.97 16.18
C LEU A 333 -19.67 45.11 16.74
N ALA A 334 -18.80 45.72 15.91
CA ALA A 334 -17.96 46.84 16.37
C ALA A 334 -18.64 48.19 16.28
N ASP A 335 -19.80 48.32 15.61
CA ASP A 335 -20.52 49.57 15.41
C ASP A 335 -21.63 49.82 16.47
N ASP A 336 -21.82 48.89 17.43
CA ASP A 336 -22.85 49.02 18.50
C ASP A 336 -22.25 49.52 19.85
N GLN A 337 -21.11 50.24 19.85
CA GLN A 337 -20.54 50.91 21.04
C GLN A 337 -20.42 52.40 20.83
#